data_34536e353d68a2e729053152a5afc743
#
_entry.id   34536e353d68a2e729053152a5afc743
#
_cell.length_a   1.000
_cell.length_b   1.000
_cell.length_c   1.000
_cell.angle_alpha   90.00
_cell.angle_beta   90.00
_cell.angle_gamma   90.00
#
_symmetry.space_group_name_H-M   'P 1'
#
loop_
_entity.id
_entity.type
_entity.pdbx_description
1 polymer ?
#
loop_
_entity_poly.entity_id
_entity_poly.type
_entity_poly.pdbx_seq_one_letter_code
_entity_poly.pdbx_strand_id
1 'polypeptide(L)'
;MKKIYTVAKYAKSIMLAAVITASALTTANAQEADNTTYAPAEANSWWRGEEVTGEEQQVYVYNVGAGIFVTTDDTPSEKNIDNAALWTLSNNQFSCGKYHINMWSNLNAGLIWDTAINTAKATTYKVIAGNTENRGFSHKLSKKDGLVTCYFNVDVNKNKYTAAIKQREYNDFLFISPEQKEAYSTYSALYKEASELTSNEKISTSLLSQLKEILTSTATANYGTYTANKTTLQNIINTIKTYLNSTPTGIDNINANSSAKTEAIFSVNGVRNAQLNKGLNIVKMSDGSIKKIMVK
;
A
#
# COMPACT_ATOMS: atom_id res chain seq x y z
N MET A 1 40.28 -13.61 -9.60
CA MET A 1 39.44 -12.99 -10.62
C MET A 1 38.02 -12.85 -10.04
N LYS A 2 37.66 -11.63 -9.62
CA LYS A 2 36.32 -11.30 -9.11
C LYS A 2 35.39 -11.06 -10.30
N LYS A 3 34.34 -11.84 -10.46
CA LYS A 3 33.31 -11.58 -11.45
C LYS A 3 32.36 -10.53 -10.88
N ILE A 4 32.44 -9.32 -11.43
CA ILE A 4 31.48 -8.24 -11.21
C ILE A 4 30.24 -8.59 -12.06
N TYR A 5 29.12 -8.94 -11.43
CA TYR A 5 27.86 -9.05 -12.12
C TYR A 5 27.26 -7.65 -12.25
N THR A 6 27.26 -7.15 -13.47
CA THR A 6 26.64 -5.91 -13.88
C THR A 6 25.13 -6.05 -13.76
N VAL A 7 24.53 -5.41 -12.75
CA VAL A 7 23.09 -5.20 -12.67
C VAL A 7 22.74 -4.02 -13.57
N ALA A 8 22.59 -4.29 -14.85
CA ALA A 8 22.11 -3.32 -15.81
C ALA A 8 21.17 -4.01 -16.79
N LYS A 9 19.88 -4.05 -16.43
CA LYS A 9 18.76 -4.18 -17.39
C LYS A 9 17.46 -4.31 -16.57
N TYR A 10 16.84 -3.16 -16.35
CA TYR A 10 15.39 -2.94 -16.24
C TYR A 10 15.13 -1.54 -15.71
N ALA A 11 15.81 -0.55 -16.31
CA ALA A 11 15.35 0.83 -16.25
C ALA A 11 14.76 1.17 -17.62
N LYS A 12 13.58 0.66 -17.96
CA LYS A 12 12.72 1.33 -18.93
C LYS A 12 11.96 2.39 -18.18
N SER A 13 12.58 3.55 -18.06
CA SER A 13 11.94 4.80 -17.72
C SER A 13 10.78 5.02 -18.68
N ILE A 14 9.56 4.81 -18.22
CA ILE A 14 8.40 5.42 -18.84
C ILE A 14 8.42 6.88 -18.36
N MET A 15 9.20 7.72 -19.05
CA MET A 15 8.95 9.16 -19.03
C MET A 15 7.68 9.37 -19.85
N LEU A 16 6.53 9.30 -19.19
CA LEU A 16 5.30 9.82 -19.75
C LEU A 16 5.33 11.34 -19.52
N ALA A 17 5.97 12.06 -20.43
CA ALA A 17 5.79 13.49 -20.54
C ALA A 17 4.35 13.72 -21.00
N ALA A 18 3.45 13.98 -20.04
CA ALA A 18 2.10 14.42 -20.33
C ALA A 18 2.16 15.85 -20.89
N VAL A 19 2.21 15.97 -22.20
CA VAL A 19 1.85 17.23 -22.86
C VAL A 19 0.35 17.38 -22.74
N ILE A 20 -0.09 18.15 -21.76
CA ILE A 20 -1.50 18.51 -21.58
C ILE A 20 -1.81 19.60 -22.61
N THR A 21 -2.32 19.23 -23.78
CA THR A 21 -3.05 20.14 -24.63
C THR A 21 -4.46 20.26 -24.07
N ALA A 22 -4.75 21.40 -23.46
CA ALA A 22 -6.10 21.75 -22.99
C ALA A 22 -7.01 21.96 -24.19
N SER A 23 -7.72 20.93 -24.63
CA SER A 23 -8.90 21.05 -25.47
C SER A 23 -10.13 20.83 -24.59
N ALA A 24 -10.75 21.95 -24.21
CA ALA A 24 -12.03 21.93 -23.53
C ALA A 24 -13.11 21.48 -24.50
N LEU A 25 -13.48 20.22 -24.45
CA LEU A 25 -14.75 19.72 -24.96
C LEU A 25 -15.57 19.25 -23.78
N THR A 26 -16.44 20.13 -23.29
CA THR A 26 -17.50 19.77 -22.32
C THR A 26 -18.59 19.00 -23.04
N THR A 27 -18.48 17.68 -23.09
CA THR A 27 -19.65 16.83 -23.20
C THR A 27 -19.94 16.28 -21.82
N ALA A 28 -21.03 16.76 -21.23
CA ALA A 28 -21.60 16.14 -20.03
C ALA A 28 -22.11 14.74 -20.40
N ASN A 29 -21.24 13.76 -20.35
CA ASN A 29 -21.67 12.38 -20.34
C ASN A 29 -21.94 12.02 -18.88
N ALA A 30 -23.16 11.62 -18.58
CA ALA A 30 -23.48 10.94 -17.35
C ALA A 30 -22.53 9.73 -17.23
N GLN A 31 -21.59 9.82 -16.29
CA GLN A 31 -20.64 8.75 -16.03
C GLN A 31 -21.44 7.64 -15.35
N GLU A 32 -21.56 6.48 -15.99
CA GLU A 32 -22.07 5.28 -15.32
C GLU A 32 -21.28 5.10 -14.03
N ALA A 33 -21.99 4.89 -12.92
CA ALA A 33 -21.35 4.65 -11.63
C ALA A 33 -20.47 3.39 -11.74
N ASP A 34 -19.17 3.60 -11.75
CA ASP A 34 -18.19 2.51 -11.73
C ASP A 34 -18.16 1.94 -10.31
N ASN A 35 -18.80 0.79 -10.15
CA ASN A 35 -18.84 0.05 -8.88
C ASN A 35 -17.55 -0.74 -8.60
N THR A 36 -16.48 -0.50 -9.35
CA THR A 36 -15.19 -1.15 -9.13
C THR A 36 -14.63 -0.74 -7.77
N THR A 37 -14.47 -1.71 -6.89
CA THR A 37 -13.80 -1.49 -5.60
C THR A 37 -12.30 -1.65 -5.79
N TYR A 38 -11.55 -0.60 -5.57
CA TYR A 38 -10.09 -0.65 -5.55
C TYR A 38 -9.62 -0.97 -4.13
N ALA A 39 -8.81 -2.02 -4.01
CA ALA A 39 -8.19 -2.41 -2.76
C ALA A 39 -6.69 -2.64 -2.99
N PRO A 40 -5.83 -2.29 -2.01
CA PRO A 40 -4.41 -2.62 -2.09
C PRO A 40 -4.22 -4.14 -2.04
N ALA A 41 -3.02 -4.61 -2.40
CA ALA A 41 -2.67 -6.02 -2.24
C ALA A 41 -2.99 -6.49 -0.82
N GLU A 42 -3.45 -7.74 -0.72
CA GLU A 42 -3.67 -8.35 0.60
C GLU A 42 -2.38 -8.32 1.42
N ALA A 43 -2.51 -8.05 2.72
CA ALA A 43 -1.38 -7.92 3.62
C ALA A 43 -0.44 -9.14 3.56
N ASN A 44 -0.99 -10.35 3.41
CA ASN A 44 -0.20 -11.57 3.30
C ASN A 44 0.73 -11.61 2.09
N SER A 45 0.41 -10.95 0.98
CA SER A 45 1.26 -10.85 -0.21
C SER A 45 2.29 -9.73 -0.12
N TRP A 46 2.09 -8.79 0.78
CA TRP A 46 2.98 -7.64 1.01
C TRP A 46 4.33 -8.06 1.60
N TRP A 47 4.29 -8.95 2.60
CA TRP A 47 5.43 -9.23 3.47
C TRP A 47 6.60 -9.90 2.74
N ARG A 48 7.82 -9.45 3.09
CA ARG A 48 9.09 -10.02 2.65
C ARG A 48 9.92 -10.37 3.89
N GLY A 49 10.52 -11.55 3.88
CA GLY A 49 11.35 -11.99 4.99
C GLY A 49 12.72 -11.30 4.97
N GLU A 50 13.17 -10.89 6.16
CA GLU A 50 14.52 -10.38 6.38
C GLU A 50 15.51 -11.51 6.58
N GLU A 51 16.77 -11.27 6.28
CA GLU A 51 17.85 -12.19 6.55
C GLU A 51 18.16 -12.24 8.06
N VAL A 52 18.50 -13.42 8.58
CA VAL A 52 18.99 -13.56 9.95
C VAL A 52 20.48 -13.25 9.96
N THR A 53 20.84 -12.09 10.53
CA THR A 53 22.21 -11.56 10.51
C THR A 53 23.10 -12.15 11.60
N GLY A 54 22.52 -12.82 12.61
CA GLY A 54 23.18 -13.28 13.82
C GLY A 54 23.30 -12.23 14.92
N GLU A 55 23.01 -10.97 14.61
CA GLU A 55 22.86 -9.89 15.59
C GLU A 55 21.44 -9.88 16.16
N GLU A 56 21.21 -9.08 17.19
CA GLU A 56 19.87 -8.89 17.73
C GLU A 56 18.98 -8.13 16.73
N GLN A 57 17.83 -8.71 16.43
CA GLN A 57 16.85 -8.15 15.48
C GLN A 57 15.47 -8.07 16.13
N GLN A 58 14.73 -7.02 15.82
CA GLN A 58 13.32 -6.90 16.16
C GLN A 58 12.49 -7.35 14.95
N VAL A 59 11.65 -8.35 15.12
CA VAL A 59 10.89 -8.94 14.00
C VAL A 59 9.46 -9.29 14.39
N TYR A 60 8.54 -9.15 13.45
CA TYR A 60 7.27 -9.85 13.47
C TYR A 60 7.47 -11.21 12.82
N VAL A 61 7.01 -12.27 13.45
CA VAL A 61 7.13 -13.63 12.94
C VAL A 61 5.84 -14.02 12.24
N TYR A 62 5.92 -14.23 10.91
CA TYR A 62 4.76 -14.52 10.07
C TYR A 62 4.86 -15.93 9.48
N ASN A 63 3.85 -16.77 9.70
CA ASN A 63 3.77 -18.09 9.09
C ASN A 63 3.15 -18.01 7.70
N VAL A 64 3.90 -18.44 6.69
CA VAL A 64 3.51 -18.31 5.27
C VAL A 64 2.32 -19.20 4.92
N GLY A 65 2.33 -20.46 5.33
CA GLY A 65 1.29 -21.41 4.97
C GLY A 65 -0.05 -21.14 5.65
N ALA A 66 -0.03 -20.66 6.89
CA ALA A 66 -1.24 -20.31 7.63
C ALA A 66 -1.72 -18.88 7.40
N GLY A 67 -0.85 -17.99 6.89
CA GLY A 67 -1.19 -16.58 6.69
C GLY A 67 -1.41 -15.82 8.00
N ILE A 68 -0.65 -16.14 9.06
CA ILE A 68 -0.84 -15.58 10.41
C ILE A 68 0.46 -15.07 11.01
N PHE A 69 0.32 -14.13 11.95
CA PHE A 69 1.41 -13.67 12.81
C PHE A 69 1.45 -14.43 14.13
N VAL A 70 2.66 -14.66 14.62
CA VAL A 70 2.87 -15.23 15.96
C VAL A 70 2.71 -14.11 16.99
N THR A 71 1.78 -14.29 17.92
CA THR A 71 1.51 -13.39 19.04
C THR A 71 2.06 -13.96 20.36
N THR A 72 1.84 -13.28 21.47
CA THR A 72 2.12 -13.84 22.82
C THR A 72 1.06 -14.82 23.28
N ASP A 73 -0.03 -14.98 22.52
CA ASP A 73 -1.04 -16.02 22.73
C ASP A 73 -0.59 -17.34 22.13
N ASP A 74 -0.87 -18.45 22.80
CA ASP A 74 -0.54 -19.80 22.32
C ASP A 74 -1.56 -20.32 21.28
N THR A 75 -2.38 -19.44 20.71
CA THR A 75 -3.36 -19.77 19.68
C THR A 75 -3.00 -19.06 18.37
N PRO A 76 -2.68 -19.77 17.30
CA PRO A 76 -2.26 -19.20 16.01
C PRO A 76 -3.46 -18.72 15.19
N SER A 77 -3.98 -17.53 15.47
CA SER A 77 -5.17 -16.97 14.79
C SER A 77 -5.00 -15.56 14.23
N GLU A 78 -3.95 -14.84 14.60
CA GLU A 78 -3.79 -13.44 14.28
C GLU A 78 -3.36 -13.21 12.82
N LYS A 79 -4.14 -12.44 12.07
CA LYS A 79 -3.88 -12.08 10.68
C LYS A 79 -3.45 -10.63 10.50
N ASN A 80 -3.72 -9.78 11.50
CA ASN A 80 -3.40 -8.37 11.44
C ASN A 80 -2.05 -8.10 12.14
N ILE A 81 -1.11 -7.51 11.40
CA ILE A 81 0.21 -7.14 11.95
C ILE A 81 0.10 -6.13 13.10
N ASP A 82 -0.98 -5.34 13.18
CA ASP A 82 -1.15 -4.37 14.26
C ASP A 82 -1.30 -5.02 15.64
N ASN A 83 -1.81 -6.25 15.67
CA ASN A 83 -1.98 -7.06 16.86
C ASN A 83 -0.84 -8.07 17.06
N ALA A 84 0.08 -8.16 16.11
CA ALA A 84 1.20 -9.09 16.16
C ALA A 84 2.21 -8.72 17.26
N ALA A 85 2.83 -9.72 17.85
CA ALA A 85 3.92 -9.50 18.80
C ALA A 85 5.21 -9.12 18.06
N LEU A 86 5.89 -8.08 18.54
CA LEU A 86 7.24 -7.74 18.11
C LEU A 86 8.23 -8.57 18.92
N TRP A 87 8.86 -9.52 18.27
CA TRP A 87 9.80 -10.44 18.87
C TRP A 87 11.23 -9.92 18.77
N THR A 88 11.99 -10.07 19.85
CA THR A 88 13.45 -9.95 19.81
C THR A 88 14.03 -11.31 19.42
N LEU A 89 14.67 -11.38 18.26
CA LEU A 89 15.48 -12.51 17.83
C LEU A 89 16.92 -12.24 18.20
N SER A 90 17.44 -13.01 19.17
CA SER A 90 18.83 -12.93 19.62
C SER A 90 19.35 -14.34 19.94
N ASN A 91 20.55 -14.66 19.50
CA ASN A 91 21.14 -16.00 19.67
C ASN A 91 20.21 -17.16 19.24
N ASN A 92 19.45 -16.95 18.17
CA ASN A 92 18.43 -17.88 17.66
C ASN A 92 17.33 -18.24 18.66
N GLN A 93 17.03 -17.35 19.57
CA GLN A 93 15.91 -17.41 20.52
C GLN A 93 14.95 -16.23 20.24
N PHE A 94 13.67 -16.48 20.47
CA PHE A 94 12.63 -15.46 20.29
C PHE A 94 12.03 -15.10 21.63
N SER A 95 12.03 -13.81 21.97
CA SER A 95 11.45 -13.29 23.20
C SER A 95 10.58 -12.05 22.93
N CYS A 96 9.43 -11.97 23.63
CA CYS A 96 8.58 -10.78 23.69
C CYS A 96 8.17 -10.57 25.14
N GLY A 97 8.81 -9.62 25.81
CA GLY A 97 8.70 -9.47 27.27
C GLY A 97 9.09 -10.77 27.99
N LYS A 98 8.16 -11.36 28.72
CA LYS A 98 8.37 -12.64 29.42
C LYS A 98 8.06 -13.87 28.59
N TYR A 99 7.48 -13.71 27.37
CA TYR A 99 7.07 -14.82 26.52
C TYR A 99 8.17 -15.24 25.55
N HIS A 100 8.19 -16.53 25.23
CA HIS A 100 9.13 -17.13 24.29
C HIS A 100 8.41 -18.09 23.32
N ILE A 101 8.91 -18.20 22.10
CA ILE A 101 8.52 -19.27 21.18
C ILE A 101 9.28 -20.50 21.59
N ASN A 102 8.58 -21.53 22.04
CA ASN A 102 9.19 -22.72 22.62
C ASN A 102 8.82 -24.01 21.88
N MET A 103 9.80 -24.91 21.82
CA MET A 103 9.63 -26.28 21.32
C MET A 103 10.54 -27.22 22.13
N TRP A 104 10.00 -28.31 22.67
CA TRP A 104 10.74 -29.27 23.48
C TRP A 104 10.29 -30.69 23.19
N SER A 105 11.18 -31.69 23.47
CA SER A 105 10.84 -33.09 23.43
C SER A 105 10.39 -33.59 24.80
N ASN A 106 9.33 -34.40 24.82
CA ASN A 106 8.87 -35.09 26.00
C ASN A 106 9.24 -36.59 25.92
N LEU A 107 10.36 -36.93 26.50
CA LEU A 107 10.88 -38.28 26.47
C LEU A 107 10.06 -39.28 27.30
N ASN A 108 9.30 -38.82 28.32
CA ASN A 108 8.48 -39.63 29.18
C ASN A 108 7.23 -40.20 28.51
N ALA A 109 6.81 -39.62 27.41
CA ALA A 109 5.62 -40.02 26.63
C ALA A 109 5.95 -40.71 25.30
N GLY A 110 7.20 -41.24 25.15
CA GLY A 110 7.73 -41.54 23.84
C GLY A 110 8.15 -40.25 23.12
N LEU A 111 8.91 -40.27 22.08
CA LEU A 111 9.47 -39.06 21.42
C LEU A 111 8.38 -38.11 20.88
N ILE A 112 7.62 -37.50 21.79
CA ILE A 112 6.59 -36.50 21.49
C ILE A 112 7.23 -35.12 21.63
N TRP A 113 7.05 -34.32 20.61
CA TRP A 113 7.46 -32.90 20.58
C TRP A 113 6.27 -32.03 20.89
N ASP A 114 6.45 -31.13 21.85
CA ASP A 114 5.48 -30.12 22.23
C ASP A 114 6.00 -28.75 21.85
N THR A 115 5.06 -27.84 21.62
CA THR A 115 5.31 -26.44 21.29
C THR A 115 4.38 -25.55 22.08
N ALA A 116 4.84 -24.38 22.45
CA ALA A 116 4.00 -23.35 23.06
C ALA A 116 4.63 -21.96 22.97
N ILE A 117 3.78 -20.95 23.05
CA ILE A 117 4.17 -19.58 23.37
C ILE A 117 3.95 -19.42 24.88
N ASN A 118 5.03 -19.41 25.64
CA ASN A 118 4.94 -19.41 27.11
C ASN A 118 6.10 -18.67 27.79
N THR A 119 6.12 -18.67 29.10
CA THR A 119 7.14 -18.00 29.93
C THR A 119 8.27 -18.92 30.39
N ALA A 120 8.36 -20.13 29.85
CA ALA A 120 9.47 -21.03 30.13
C ALA A 120 10.77 -20.55 29.48
N LYS A 121 11.90 -21.14 29.87
CA LYS A 121 13.21 -20.81 29.29
C LYS A 121 13.14 -20.92 27.76
N ALA A 122 13.64 -19.90 27.08
CA ALA A 122 13.63 -19.80 25.62
C ALA A 122 14.33 -21.00 24.96
N THR A 123 13.69 -21.50 23.91
CA THR A 123 14.31 -22.50 23.03
C THR A 123 15.32 -21.85 22.10
N THR A 124 16.52 -22.40 22.02
CA THR A 124 17.48 -22.06 20.97
C THR A 124 17.21 -22.92 19.75
N TYR A 125 16.87 -22.28 18.64
CA TYR A 125 16.58 -22.94 17.37
C TYR A 125 17.83 -23.03 16.50
N LYS A 126 17.85 -23.99 15.59
CA LYS A 126 18.62 -23.89 14.36
C LYS A 126 17.71 -23.25 13.30
N VAL A 127 17.96 -21.99 12.97
CA VAL A 127 17.26 -21.30 11.90
C VAL A 127 17.88 -21.75 10.57
N ILE A 128 17.08 -22.30 9.68
CA ILE A 128 17.50 -22.76 8.36
C ILE A 128 16.66 -22.13 7.28
N ALA A 129 17.17 -22.09 6.04
CA ALA A 129 16.43 -21.56 4.90
C ALA A 129 15.11 -22.30 4.70
N GLY A 130 14.05 -21.55 4.45
CA GLY A 130 12.74 -22.04 4.06
C GLY A 130 12.63 -22.28 2.55
N ASN A 131 11.44 -22.62 2.09
CA ASN A 131 11.17 -22.96 0.69
C ASN A 131 10.30 -21.91 -0.03
N THR A 132 10.00 -20.79 0.60
CA THR A 132 9.14 -19.77 0.01
C THR A 132 9.94 -18.89 -0.94
N GLU A 133 9.80 -19.15 -2.23
CA GLU A 133 10.43 -18.36 -3.28
C GLU A 133 9.73 -16.99 -3.45
N ASN A 134 10.47 -16.00 -3.93
CA ASN A 134 9.98 -14.64 -4.26
C ASN A 134 9.45 -13.79 -3.09
N ARG A 135 9.64 -14.22 -1.84
CA ARG A 135 9.22 -13.48 -0.64
C ARG A 135 10.38 -13.04 0.26
N GLY A 136 11.56 -12.82 -0.31
CA GLY A 136 12.77 -12.55 0.44
C GLY A 136 13.30 -13.82 1.11
N PHE A 137 13.81 -13.68 2.34
CA PHE A 137 14.33 -14.79 3.11
C PHE A 137 13.22 -15.46 3.90
N SER A 138 12.89 -16.70 3.59
CA SER A 138 12.05 -17.53 4.46
C SER A 138 12.88 -18.45 5.32
N HIS A 139 12.37 -18.78 6.49
CA HIS A 139 13.09 -19.52 7.51
C HIS A 139 12.26 -20.64 8.11
N LYS A 140 12.92 -21.72 8.52
CA LYS A 140 12.34 -22.77 9.37
C LYS A 140 13.04 -22.76 10.71
N LEU A 141 12.24 -22.85 11.78
CA LEU A 141 12.73 -22.97 13.15
C LEU A 141 12.83 -24.45 13.49
N SER A 142 14.05 -24.97 13.54
CA SER A 142 14.26 -26.39 13.81
C SER A 142 15.00 -26.63 15.13
N LYS A 143 14.73 -27.76 15.73
CA LYS A 143 15.45 -28.29 16.89
C LYS A 143 15.71 -29.77 16.70
N LYS A 144 16.89 -30.21 17.09
CA LYS A 144 17.30 -31.60 17.02
C LYS A 144 17.41 -32.20 18.43
N ASP A 145 16.87 -33.40 18.62
CA ASP A 145 17.09 -34.21 19.81
C ASP A 145 17.39 -35.66 19.37
N GLY A 146 18.54 -36.14 19.78
CA GLY A 146 19.07 -37.41 19.27
C GLY A 146 19.19 -37.42 17.75
N LEU A 147 18.51 -38.33 17.09
CA LEU A 147 18.50 -38.49 15.61
C LEU A 147 17.34 -37.75 14.94
N VAL A 148 16.39 -37.20 15.70
CA VAL A 148 15.18 -36.59 15.17
C VAL A 148 15.33 -35.07 15.13
N THR A 149 15.03 -34.47 13.97
CA THR A 149 14.90 -33.03 13.80
C THR A 149 13.42 -32.71 13.64
N CYS A 150 12.94 -31.79 14.46
CA CYS A 150 11.58 -31.27 14.37
C CYS A 150 11.59 -29.79 14.00
N TYR A 151 10.49 -29.32 13.41
CA TYR A 151 10.25 -27.95 12.98
C TYR A 151 9.07 -27.39 13.74
N PHE A 152 9.20 -26.16 14.22
CA PHE A 152 8.07 -25.38 14.73
C PHE A 152 7.07 -25.19 13.59
N ASN A 153 5.81 -25.47 13.82
CA ASN A 153 4.78 -25.59 12.80
C ASN A 153 3.44 -25.03 13.30
N VAL A 154 2.59 -24.61 12.36
CA VAL A 154 1.20 -24.25 12.64
C VAL A 154 0.29 -25.38 12.11
N ASP A 155 -0.58 -25.90 12.98
CA ASP A 155 -1.63 -26.84 12.59
C ASP A 155 -2.95 -26.05 12.47
N VAL A 156 -3.29 -25.64 11.25
CA VAL A 156 -4.48 -24.83 10.96
C VAL A 156 -5.78 -25.58 11.29
N ASN A 157 -5.79 -26.91 11.20
CA ASN A 157 -6.99 -27.70 11.48
C ASN A 157 -7.28 -27.78 12.99
N LYS A 158 -6.24 -27.73 13.81
CA LYS A 158 -6.34 -27.80 15.28
C LYS A 158 -6.23 -26.43 15.92
N ASN A 159 -5.97 -25.39 15.14
CA ASN A 159 -5.72 -24.03 15.60
C ASN A 159 -4.69 -23.96 16.73
N LYS A 160 -3.53 -24.60 16.52
CA LYS A 160 -2.46 -24.62 17.52
C LYS A 160 -1.08 -24.72 16.88
N TYR A 161 -0.08 -24.29 17.65
CA TYR A 161 1.30 -24.57 17.32
C TYR A 161 1.61 -26.06 17.55
N THR A 162 2.45 -26.63 16.69
CA THR A 162 2.84 -28.05 16.76
C THR A 162 4.29 -28.22 16.34
N ALA A 163 4.85 -29.39 16.59
CA ALA A 163 6.12 -29.79 16.01
C ALA A 163 5.88 -30.74 14.84
N ALA A 164 6.57 -30.52 13.74
CA ALA A 164 6.50 -31.36 12.55
C ALA A 164 7.87 -31.97 12.23
N ILE A 165 7.91 -33.28 11.91
CA ILE A 165 9.15 -33.96 11.49
C ILE A 165 9.47 -33.66 10.02
N LYS A 166 8.45 -33.42 9.20
CA LYS A 166 8.61 -33.11 7.77
C LYS A 166 8.56 -31.60 7.51
N GLN A 167 9.38 -31.17 6.58
CA GLN A 167 9.29 -29.78 6.07
C GLN A 167 8.00 -29.63 5.25
N ARG A 168 7.24 -28.58 5.56
CA ARG A 168 5.97 -28.21 4.90
C ARG A 168 5.86 -26.70 4.87
N GLU A 169 4.91 -26.18 4.10
CA GLU A 169 4.61 -24.74 4.03
C GLU A 169 4.22 -24.11 5.37
N TYR A 170 3.56 -24.87 6.25
CA TYR A 170 3.14 -24.44 7.60
C TYR A 170 4.29 -24.34 8.61
N ASN A 171 5.53 -24.63 8.22
CA ASN A 171 6.72 -24.37 9.02
C ASN A 171 7.71 -23.43 8.33
N ASP A 172 7.25 -22.71 7.29
CA ASP A 172 7.95 -21.58 6.70
C ASP A 172 7.51 -20.27 7.35
N PHE A 173 8.47 -19.50 7.82
CA PHE A 173 8.25 -18.21 8.48
C PHE A 173 9.02 -17.12 7.75
N LEU A 174 8.39 -15.93 7.69
CA LEU A 174 9.06 -14.68 7.36
C LEU A 174 9.33 -13.93 8.64
N PHE A 175 10.51 -13.35 8.77
CA PHE A 175 10.84 -12.40 9.81
C PHE A 175 10.71 -11.02 9.20
N ILE A 176 9.72 -10.26 9.66
CA ILE A 176 9.28 -9.01 9.06
C ILE A 176 9.76 -7.88 9.95
N SER A 177 10.51 -6.93 9.39
CA SER A 177 10.99 -5.78 10.14
C SER A 177 9.88 -4.78 10.49
N PRO A 178 10.03 -3.98 11.55
CA PRO A 178 9.11 -2.90 11.88
C PRO A 178 8.90 -1.89 10.75
N GLU A 179 9.94 -1.65 9.95
CA GLU A 179 9.91 -0.76 8.79
C GLU A 179 8.92 -1.23 7.72
N GLN A 180 8.75 -2.54 7.55
CA GLN A 180 7.76 -3.09 6.61
C GLN A 180 6.34 -2.82 7.09
N LYS A 181 6.07 -2.88 8.40
CA LYS A 181 4.77 -2.53 8.98
C LYS A 181 4.45 -1.06 8.71
N GLU A 182 5.40 -0.16 8.95
CA GLU A 182 5.23 1.27 8.70
C GLU A 182 5.00 1.56 7.20
N ALA A 183 5.79 0.91 6.34
CA ALA A 183 5.65 1.03 4.90
C ALA A 183 4.26 0.56 4.42
N TYR A 184 3.75 -0.55 4.95
CA TYR A 184 2.42 -1.06 4.64
C TYR A 184 1.31 -0.08 5.06
N SER A 185 1.39 0.46 6.26
CA SER A 185 0.43 1.46 6.75
C SER A 185 0.41 2.71 5.87
N THR A 186 1.60 3.23 5.54
CA THR A 186 1.75 4.39 4.65
C THR A 186 1.18 4.12 3.26
N TYR A 187 1.48 2.95 2.68
CA TYR A 187 1.02 2.58 1.36
C TYR A 187 -0.49 2.41 1.31
N SER A 188 -1.06 1.73 2.31
CA SER A 188 -2.51 1.52 2.42
C SER A 188 -3.26 2.84 2.54
N ALA A 189 -2.74 3.81 3.28
CA ALA A 189 -3.33 5.15 3.39
C ALA A 189 -3.31 5.89 2.05
N LEU A 190 -2.19 5.87 1.31
CA LEU A 190 -2.10 6.48 -0.01
C LEU A 190 -3.02 5.80 -1.03
N TYR A 191 -3.09 4.48 -1.01
CA TYR A 191 -3.96 3.73 -1.91
C TYR A 191 -5.43 4.02 -1.65
N LYS A 192 -5.81 4.13 -0.36
CA LYS A 192 -7.17 4.53 0.05
C LYS A 192 -7.49 5.94 -0.44
N GLU A 193 -6.59 6.91 -0.21
CA GLU A 193 -6.76 8.29 -0.70
C GLU A 193 -6.94 8.32 -2.23
N ALA A 194 -6.11 7.61 -2.98
CA ALA A 194 -6.22 7.51 -4.43
C ALA A 194 -7.55 6.88 -4.85
N SER A 195 -8.01 5.84 -4.15
CA SER A 195 -9.28 5.16 -4.43
C SER A 195 -10.48 6.08 -4.19
N GLU A 196 -10.47 6.86 -3.12
CA GLU A 196 -11.54 7.83 -2.80
C GLU A 196 -11.66 8.92 -3.87
N LEU A 197 -10.54 9.30 -4.51
CA LEU A 197 -10.56 10.27 -5.61
C LEU A 197 -11.32 9.76 -6.84
N THR A 198 -11.50 8.45 -7.03
CA THR A 198 -12.23 7.90 -8.18
C THR A 198 -13.70 8.30 -8.23
N SER A 199 -14.28 8.66 -7.08
CA SER A 199 -15.68 9.11 -6.95
C SER A 199 -15.85 10.63 -7.11
N ASN A 200 -14.78 11.37 -7.38
CA ASN A 200 -14.85 12.83 -7.46
C ASN A 200 -15.24 13.28 -8.87
N GLU A 201 -16.48 13.72 -9.04
CA GLU A 201 -17.08 14.16 -10.32
C GLU A 201 -16.38 15.37 -10.97
N LYS A 202 -15.54 16.10 -10.23
CA LYS A 202 -14.79 17.26 -10.73
C LYS A 202 -13.51 16.88 -11.45
N ILE A 203 -13.09 15.62 -11.38
CA ILE A 203 -11.88 15.14 -12.05
C ILE A 203 -12.19 14.94 -13.54
N SER A 204 -11.29 15.39 -14.42
CA SER A 204 -11.45 15.15 -15.85
C SER A 204 -11.42 13.65 -16.19
N THR A 205 -12.15 13.25 -17.23
CA THR A 205 -12.20 11.85 -17.68
C THR A 205 -10.80 11.27 -17.94
N SER A 206 -9.89 12.09 -18.49
CA SER A 206 -8.52 11.67 -18.77
C SER A 206 -7.73 11.37 -17.48
N LEU A 207 -7.80 12.24 -16.47
CA LEU A 207 -7.13 12.03 -15.18
C LEU A 207 -7.76 10.87 -14.42
N LEU A 208 -9.07 10.71 -14.50
CA LEU A 208 -9.76 9.58 -13.88
C LEU A 208 -9.33 8.24 -14.49
N SER A 209 -9.17 8.17 -15.83
CA SER A 209 -8.67 6.96 -16.50
C SER A 209 -7.24 6.63 -16.07
N GLN A 210 -6.35 7.63 -15.99
CA GLN A 210 -4.99 7.44 -15.48
C GLN A 210 -4.96 6.96 -14.03
N LEU A 211 -5.80 7.54 -13.18
CA LEU A 211 -5.94 7.12 -11.78
C LEU A 211 -6.35 5.66 -11.66
N LYS A 212 -7.36 5.22 -12.42
CA LYS A 212 -7.84 3.83 -12.44
C LYS A 212 -6.77 2.85 -12.94
N GLU A 213 -6.03 3.21 -13.98
CA GLU A 213 -4.89 2.41 -14.48
C GLU A 213 -3.80 2.26 -13.41
N ILE A 214 -3.44 3.35 -12.72
CA ILE A 214 -2.44 3.34 -11.65
C ILE A 214 -2.93 2.50 -10.47
N LEU A 215 -4.18 2.64 -10.03
CA LEU A 215 -4.74 1.82 -8.96
C LEU A 215 -4.71 0.32 -9.32
N THR A 216 -5.03 -0.04 -10.55
CA THR A 216 -4.98 -1.42 -11.02
C THR A 216 -3.54 -1.95 -11.04
N SER A 217 -2.58 -1.19 -11.57
CA SER A 217 -1.17 -1.63 -11.68
C SER A 217 -0.46 -1.70 -10.33
N THR A 218 -0.88 -0.88 -9.36
CA THR A 218 -0.28 -0.83 -8.01
C THR A 218 -1.01 -1.70 -6.98
N ALA A 219 -2.13 -2.32 -7.34
CA ALA A 219 -2.89 -3.21 -6.46
C ALA A 219 -2.09 -4.44 -5.99
N THR A 220 -1.12 -4.90 -6.80
CA THR A 220 -0.24 -6.04 -6.48
C THR A 220 1.08 -5.64 -5.84
N ALA A 221 1.19 -4.42 -5.35
CA ALA A 221 2.40 -3.94 -4.68
C ALA A 221 2.77 -4.80 -3.48
N ASN A 222 4.06 -4.89 -3.23
CA ASN A 222 4.63 -5.57 -2.07
C ASN A 222 5.81 -4.75 -1.54
N TYR A 223 6.38 -5.14 -0.41
CA TYR A 223 7.48 -4.38 0.20
C TYR A 223 8.66 -4.18 -0.76
N GLY A 224 8.99 -5.18 -1.59
CA GLY A 224 10.06 -5.06 -2.59
C GLY A 224 9.78 -4.05 -3.71
N THR A 225 8.52 -3.75 -3.99
CA THR A 225 8.09 -2.77 -5.00
C THR A 225 7.55 -1.47 -4.39
N TYR A 226 7.51 -1.38 -3.07
CA TYR A 226 6.88 -0.32 -2.30
C TYR A 226 7.30 1.09 -2.74
N THR A 227 8.60 1.36 -2.82
CA THR A 227 9.11 2.71 -3.10
C THR A 227 8.65 3.25 -4.45
N ALA A 228 8.70 2.42 -5.49
CA ALA A 228 8.26 2.81 -6.84
C ALA A 228 6.74 3.04 -6.88
N ASN A 229 5.96 2.13 -6.31
CA ASN A 229 4.50 2.21 -6.30
C ASN A 229 3.99 3.38 -5.44
N LYS A 230 4.62 3.65 -4.29
CA LYS A 230 4.35 4.83 -3.46
C LYS A 230 4.55 6.12 -4.25
N THR A 231 5.68 6.25 -4.96
CA THR A 231 5.97 7.43 -5.78
C THR A 231 4.93 7.61 -6.88
N THR A 232 4.53 6.54 -7.54
CA THR A 232 3.51 6.58 -8.61
C THR A 232 2.16 7.05 -8.07
N LEU A 233 1.69 6.49 -6.96
CA LEU A 233 0.44 6.91 -6.29
C LEU A 233 0.52 8.38 -5.83
N GLN A 234 1.61 8.77 -5.21
CA GLN A 234 1.79 10.14 -4.72
C GLN A 234 1.73 11.16 -5.87
N ASN A 235 2.35 10.84 -7.01
CA ASN A 235 2.38 11.73 -8.18
C ASN A 235 0.97 11.92 -8.76
N ILE A 236 0.19 10.86 -8.95
CA ILE A 236 -1.17 11.00 -9.48
C ILE A 236 -2.09 11.75 -8.50
N ILE A 237 -1.98 11.48 -7.20
CA ILE A 237 -2.73 12.21 -6.17
C ILE A 237 -2.41 13.70 -6.22
N ASN A 238 -1.13 14.07 -6.28
CA ASN A 238 -0.70 15.46 -6.35
C ASN A 238 -1.17 16.14 -7.66
N THR A 239 -1.10 15.43 -8.78
CA THR A 239 -1.60 15.93 -10.07
C THR A 239 -3.08 16.22 -10.01
N ILE A 240 -3.88 15.31 -9.45
CA ILE A 240 -5.32 15.50 -9.30
C ILE A 240 -5.63 16.65 -8.33
N LYS A 241 -4.96 16.74 -7.18
CA LYS A 241 -5.14 17.86 -6.24
C LYS A 241 -4.83 19.19 -6.89
N THR A 242 -3.74 19.26 -7.65
CA THR A 242 -3.38 20.49 -8.40
C THR A 242 -4.46 20.83 -9.43
N TYR A 243 -4.95 19.85 -10.18
CA TYR A 243 -6.05 20.05 -11.13
C TYR A 243 -7.31 20.58 -10.43
N LEU A 244 -7.74 19.98 -9.35
CA LEU A 244 -8.94 20.39 -8.60
C LEU A 244 -8.81 21.80 -8.03
N ASN A 245 -7.61 22.19 -7.59
CA ASN A 245 -7.33 23.54 -7.09
C ASN A 245 -7.24 24.59 -8.20
N SER A 246 -6.83 24.19 -9.41
CA SER A 246 -6.72 25.09 -10.56
C SER A 246 -8.00 25.21 -11.38
N THR A 247 -8.93 24.26 -11.23
CA THR A 247 -10.21 24.29 -11.93
C THR A 247 -11.11 25.31 -11.26
N PRO A 248 -11.49 26.43 -11.92
CA PRO A 248 -12.33 27.45 -11.29
C PRO A 248 -13.68 26.84 -10.92
N THR A 249 -13.97 26.74 -9.63
CA THR A 249 -15.31 26.39 -9.11
C THR A 249 -16.25 27.59 -9.20
N GLY A 250 -16.67 27.93 -10.43
CA GLY A 250 -17.59 29.05 -10.61
C GLY A 250 -16.87 30.40 -10.65
N ILE A 251 -17.50 31.36 -11.26
CA ILE A 251 -17.17 32.73 -11.63
C ILE A 251 -16.45 33.53 -10.50
N ASP A 252 -15.27 33.13 -10.10
CA ASP A 252 -14.42 33.91 -9.21
C ASP A 252 -13.07 34.19 -9.86
N ASN A 253 -12.80 35.54 -9.98
CA ASN A 253 -11.59 36.16 -10.50
C ASN A 253 -11.46 36.22 -12.03
N ILE A 254 -12.31 37.01 -12.64
CA ILE A 254 -11.86 37.78 -13.78
C ILE A 254 -10.87 38.83 -13.21
N ASN A 255 -9.57 38.47 -13.25
CA ASN A 255 -8.53 39.45 -12.97
C ASN A 255 -8.68 40.62 -13.94
N ALA A 256 -9.11 41.76 -13.44
CA ALA A 256 -9.41 42.97 -14.20
C ALA A 256 -8.12 43.67 -14.64
N ASN A 257 -7.12 42.93 -15.12
CA ASN A 257 -5.87 43.50 -15.64
C ASN A 257 -5.76 43.42 -17.18
N SER A 258 -6.88 43.33 -17.89
CA SER A 258 -6.84 43.54 -19.32
C SER A 258 -7.18 45.05 -19.59
N SER A 259 -6.35 45.70 -20.35
CA SER A 259 -6.61 47.03 -20.94
C SER A 259 -7.80 47.06 -21.93
N ALA A 260 -8.48 45.93 -22.08
CA ALA A 260 -9.64 45.78 -22.95
C ALA A 260 -10.83 46.59 -22.41
N LYS A 261 -11.38 47.45 -23.26
CA LYS A 261 -12.55 48.27 -22.94
C LYS A 261 -13.85 47.50 -23.21
N THR A 262 -14.92 47.86 -22.48
CA THR A 262 -16.27 47.34 -22.76
C THR A 262 -16.72 47.79 -24.15
N GLU A 263 -17.02 46.84 -25.03
CA GLU A 263 -17.55 47.12 -26.38
C GLU A 263 -19.09 47.13 -26.40
N ALA A 264 -19.69 46.18 -25.70
CA ALA A 264 -21.14 46.05 -25.61
C ALA A 264 -21.57 45.32 -24.33
N ILE A 265 -22.75 45.67 -23.82
CA ILE A 265 -23.39 45.04 -22.67
C ILE A 265 -24.71 44.41 -23.11
N PHE A 266 -24.98 43.19 -22.71
CA PHE A 266 -26.21 42.47 -23.03
C PHE A 266 -26.86 41.95 -21.75
N SER A 267 -28.18 41.90 -21.74
CA SER A 267 -28.94 41.10 -20.75
C SER A 267 -28.82 39.59 -21.04
N VAL A 268 -29.27 38.76 -20.11
CA VAL A 268 -29.33 37.31 -20.32
C VAL A 268 -30.21 36.89 -21.50
N ASN A 269 -31.16 37.76 -21.89
CA ASN A 269 -32.04 37.54 -23.04
C ASN A 269 -31.46 38.07 -24.37
N GLY A 270 -30.18 38.45 -24.38
CA GLY A 270 -29.47 38.94 -25.55
C GLY A 270 -29.81 40.40 -25.96
N VAL A 271 -30.57 41.13 -25.16
CA VAL A 271 -30.91 42.54 -25.43
C VAL A 271 -29.71 43.39 -25.07
N ARG A 272 -29.25 44.25 -26.01
CA ARG A 272 -28.15 45.20 -25.81
C ARG A 272 -28.57 46.34 -24.88
N ASN A 273 -27.77 46.58 -23.83
CA ASN A 273 -27.98 47.61 -22.85
C ASN A 273 -26.91 48.72 -22.97
N ALA A 274 -27.28 49.98 -22.64
CA ALA A 274 -26.32 51.07 -22.59
C ALA A 274 -25.43 51.03 -21.34
N GLN A 275 -25.89 50.39 -20.27
CA GLN A 275 -25.20 50.28 -19.00
C GLN A 275 -25.52 48.95 -18.32
N LEU A 276 -24.76 48.59 -17.26
CA LEU A 276 -25.02 47.42 -16.44
C LEU A 276 -26.33 47.59 -15.68
N ASN A 277 -27.23 46.60 -15.82
CA ASN A 277 -28.51 46.57 -15.10
C ASN A 277 -28.43 45.59 -13.92
N LYS A 278 -29.35 45.75 -12.96
CA LYS A 278 -29.49 44.81 -11.85
C LYS A 278 -29.70 43.37 -12.38
N GLY A 279 -28.98 42.42 -11.83
CA GLY A 279 -28.96 41.04 -12.27
C GLY A 279 -27.73 40.70 -13.14
N LEU A 280 -27.80 39.59 -13.89
CA LEU A 280 -26.70 39.07 -14.70
C LEU A 280 -26.61 39.84 -16.04
N ASN A 281 -25.44 40.41 -16.31
CA ASN A 281 -25.09 41.06 -17.56
C ASN A 281 -23.99 40.32 -18.30
N ILE A 282 -24.07 40.25 -19.63
CA ILE A 282 -23.05 39.67 -20.51
C ILE A 282 -22.32 40.84 -21.16
N VAL A 283 -21.04 41.00 -20.90
CA VAL A 283 -20.23 42.11 -21.39
C VAL A 283 -19.24 41.61 -22.43
N LYS A 284 -19.33 42.12 -23.66
CA LYS A 284 -18.35 41.91 -24.72
C LYS A 284 -17.25 42.94 -24.59
N MET A 285 -16.00 42.48 -24.58
CA MET A 285 -14.83 43.34 -24.49
C MET A 285 -14.21 43.59 -25.86
N SER A 286 -13.41 44.67 -26.00
CA SER A 286 -12.76 45.06 -27.25
C SER A 286 -11.71 44.07 -27.77
N ASP A 287 -11.27 43.11 -26.94
CA ASP A 287 -10.39 42.03 -27.29
C ASP A 287 -11.14 40.76 -27.77
N GLY A 288 -12.49 40.86 -27.92
CA GLY A 288 -13.35 39.75 -28.30
C GLY A 288 -13.77 38.83 -27.13
N SER A 289 -13.22 39.02 -25.92
CA SER A 289 -13.59 38.23 -24.75
C SER A 289 -14.99 38.60 -24.25
N ILE A 290 -15.64 37.64 -23.56
CA ILE A 290 -16.97 37.83 -22.97
C ILE A 290 -16.87 37.69 -21.47
N LYS A 291 -17.38 38.66 -20.74
CA LYS A 291 -17.48 38.67 -19.27
C LYS A 291 -18.93 38.57 -18.82
N LYS A 292 -19.20 37.83 -17.76
CA LYS A 292 -20.50 37.77 -17.07
C LYS A 292 -20.38 38.56 -15.78
N ILE A 293 -21.20 39.61 -15.61
CA ILE A 293 -21.17 40.52 -14.45
C ILE A 293 -22.52 40.45 -13.75
N MET A 294 -22.53 40.15 -12.47
CA MET A 294 -23.72 40.20 -11.62
C MET A 294 -23.74 41.55 -10.89
N VAL A 295 -24.78 42.32 -11.10
CA VAL A 295 -25.05 43.58 -10.37
C VAL A 295 -26.11 43.29 -9.32
N LYS A 296 -25.81 43.57 -8.06
CA LYS A 296 -26.71 43.39 -6.90
C LYS A 296 -27.73 44.52 -6.79
#